data_71f79374c7971c78a25dbcd3e7277b70
#
_entry.id   71f79374c7971c78a25dbcd3e7277b70
#
_cell.length_a   1.000
_cell.length_b   1.000
_cell.length_c   1.000
_cell.angle_alpha   90.00
_cell.angle_beta   90.00
_cell.angle_gamma   90.00
#
_symmetry.space_group_name_H-M   'P 1'
#
loop_
_entity.id
_entity.type
_entity.pdbx_description
1 polymer ?
#
loop_
_entity_poly.entity_id
_entity_poly.type
_entity_poly.pdbx_seq_one_letter_code
_entity_poly.pdbx_strand_id
1 'polypeptide(L)'
;MTLKLGITATSLVLLLLASACSANDDTQSGGAPEQNDTETESPSPDEQEEDDTDAEDDDTDKKQATKQAEVIDTAFLPKELTITAGSTVMWKQTGRQAHSVSSSDGDFDSSSDCSALEPEGCLGEGDSFSHDFDEPGTYDYFCRIHGLPDGTGMTGTVTVKG
;
A
#
# COMPACT_ATOMS: atom_id res chain seq x y z
N MET A 1 37.93 -19.39 -41.13
CA MET A 1 38.47 -18.19 -40.44
C MET A 1 38.26 -18.43 -38.93
N THR A 2 39.33 -18.75 -38.31
CA THR A 2 39.46 -19.14 -36.89
C THR A 2 39.65 -17.86 -36.07
N LEU A 3 38.79 -17.57 -35.09
CA LEU A 3 39.02 -16.47 -34.17
C LEU A 3 39.15 -17.03 -32.74
N LYS A 4 40.27 -16.64 -32.18
CA LYS A 4 40.86 -17.15 -30.94
C LYS A 4 40.15 -16.69 -29.68
N LEU A 5 39.98 -17.63 -28.80
CA LEU A 5 39.65 -17.53 -27.38
C LEU A 5 40.71 -16.70 -26.62
N GLY A 6 40.32 -15.68 -25.91
CA GLY A 6 41.15 -14.95 -24.96
C GLY A 6 40.54 -15.02 -23.57
N ILE A 7 41.07 -15.90 -22.75
CA ILE A 7 40.81 -16.04 -21.32
C ILE A 7 41.78 -15.11 -20.60
N THR A 8 41.32 -14.12 -19.88
CA THR A 8 42.12 -13.40 -18.88
C THR A 8 41.50 -13.61 -17.50
N ALA A 9 42.16 -14.46 -16.75
CA ALA A 9 41.96 -14.58 -15.32
C ALA A 9 42.70 -13.43 -14.60
N THR A 10 42.03 -12.74 -13.70
CA THR A 10 42.71 -11.87 -12.73
C THR A 10 41.87 -11.81 -11.48
N SER A 11 42.28 -12.50 -10.51
CA SER A 11 42.81 -12.09 -9.19
C SER A 11 41.80 -11.75 -8.12
N LEU A 12 41.65 -12.70 -7.29
CA LEU A 12 41.10 -12.72 -5.92
C LEU A 12 41.82 -11.67 -5.03
N VAL A 13 41.07 -10.75 -4.42
CA VAL A 13 41.53 -10.05 -3.22
C VAL A 13 40.51 -10.26 -2.11
N LEU A 14 40.92 -11.10 -1.19
CA LEU A 14 40.26 -11.39 0.08
C LEU A 14 40.68 -10.29 1.08
N LEU A 15 39.77 -9.45 1.54
CA LEU A 15 39.98 -8.56 2.67
C LEU A 15 39.05 -8.95 3.81
N LEU A 16 39.62 -9.64 4.77
CA LEU A 16 39.03 -9.88 6.09
C LEU A 16 39.28 -8.64 6.95
N LEU A 17 38.24 -7.98 7.43
CA LEU A 17 38.30 -7.08 8.57
C LEU A 17 37.24 -7.50 9.58
N ALA A 18 37.74 -8.11 10.65
CA ALA A 18 37.05 -8.29 11.91
C ALA A 18 37.14 -7.00 12.73
N SER A 19 36.05 -6.57 13.32
CA SER A 19 36.02 -5.67 14.51
C SER A 19 34.64 -5.81 15.12
N ALA A 20 34.51 -6.48 16.18
CA ALA A 20 34.70 -6.11 17.59
C ALA A 20 33.41 -5.55 18.20
N CYS A 21 32.91 -6.35 19.14
CA CYS A 21 31.88 -6.04 20.12
C CYS A 21 32.13 -4.74 20.87
N SER A 22 31.06 -4.00 21.16
CA SER A 22 30.99 -3.20 22.37
C SER A 22 29.60 -3.34 22.98
N ALA A 23 29.55 -4.07 24.06
CA ALA A 23 28.49 -4.04 25.04
C ALA A 23 28.62 -2.74 25.85
N ASN A 24 27.53 -2.03 26.05
CA ASN A 24 27.35 -1.11 27.16
C ASN A 24 26.08 -1.48 27.91
N ASP A 25 26.35 -2.04 29.06
CA ASP A 25 25.51 -2.19 30.24
C ASP A 25 25.57 -0.87 31.02
N ASP A 26 24.44 -0.33 31.45
CA ASP A 26 24.24 0.50 32.63
C ASP A 26 22.75 0.68 32.87
N THR A 27 22.16 -0.09 33.71
CA THR A 27 21.90 0.06 35.17
C THR A 27 21.13 1.31 35.57
N GLN A 28 19.83 1.08 35.95
CA GLN A 28 19.20 1.42 37.22
C GLN A 28 18.69 2.84 37.47
N SER A 29 17.44 2.91 37.81
CA SER A 29 16.77 3.50 38.98
C SER A 29 15.38 4.01 38.58
N GLY A 30 14.25 3.47 38.98
CA GLY A 30 13.72 3.50 40.33
C GLY A 30 12.81 4.71 40.53
N GLY A 31 11.47 4.51 40.58
CA GLY A 31 10.56 5.57 40.97
C GLY A 31 9.11 5.33 40.53
N ALA A 32 8.37 4.60 41.32
CA ALA A 32 6.93 4.74 41.48
C ALA A 32 6.69 5.25 42.93
N PRO A 33 5.48 5.62 43.34
CA PRO A 33 4.24 6.03 42.65
C PRO A 33 3.68 7.36 43.18
N GLU A 34 2.75 7.99 42.53
CA GLU A 34 1.74 8.81 43.22
C GLU A 34 0.39 8.68 42.55
N GLN A 35 -0.53 8.17 43.32
CA GLN A 35 -1.97 8.19 43.13
C GLN A 35 -2.45 9.63 43.30
N ASN A 36 -3.37 10.07 42.46
CA ASN A 36 -4.30 11.08 42.86
C ASN A 36 -5.68 10.76 42.28
N ASP A 37 -6.50 10.26 43.17
CA ASP A 37 -7.94 10.16 43.04
C ASP A 37 -8.52 11.58 43.02
N THR A 38 -9.39 11.87 42.07
CA THR A 38 -10.44 12.86 42.27
C THR A 38 -11.65 12.44 41.44
N GLU A 39 -12.60 11.87 42.14
CA GLU A 39 -14.00 11.80 41.77
C GLU A 39 -14.53 13.24 41.62
N THR A 40 -15.37 13.47 40.64
CA THR A 40 -16.57 14.30 40.83
C THR A 40 -17.42 14.29 39.54
N GLU A 41 -18.59 13.68 39.68
CA GLU A 41 -19.93 14.05 39.30
C GLU A 41 -20.31 14.23 37.83
N SER A 42 -21.20 13.30 37.46
CA SER A 42 -22.23 13.43 36.43
C SER A 42 -23.29 14.47 36.84
N PRO A 43 -23.86 15.21 35.90
CA PRO A 43 -25.29 15.08 35.70
C PRO A 43 -25.70 14.95 34.21
N SER A 44 -26.60 14.02 33.97
CA SER A 44 -27.59 13.96 32.90
C SER A 44 -28.90 14.51 33.48
N PRO A 45 -29.96 14.74 32.71
CA PRO A 45 -30.19 15.02 31.29
C PRO A 45 -30.96 16.32 31.07
N ASP A 46 -31.00 16.82 29.84
CA ASP A 46 -32.13 17.62 29.38
C ASP A 46 -32.46 17.28 27.92
N GLU A 47 -33.66 16.77 27.81
CA GLU A 47 -34.39 16.55 26.55
C GLU A 47 -34.79 17.93 26.00
N GLN A 48 -34.54 18.17 24.72
CA GLN A 48 -35.30 19.11 23.91
C GLN A 48 -35.41 18.61 22.48
N GLU A 49 -36.52 18.22 22.18
CA GLU A 49 -37.50 18.15 21.12
C GLU A 49 -37.11 18.91 19.85
N GLU A 50 -37.18 18.13 18.72
CA GLU A 50 -37.90 18.44 17.49
C GLU A 50 -37.78 19.88 16.93
N ASP A 51 -37.06 20.04 15.83
CA ASP A 51 -37.48 20.92 14.75
C ASP A 51 -37.16 20.25 13.39
N ASP A 52 -38.23 19.66 12.86
CA ASP A 52 -38.36 19.27 11.47
C ASP A 52 -38.21 20.52 10.59
N THR A 53 -37.14 20.62 9.86
CA THR A 53 -37.12 21.39 8.64
C THR A 53 -36.58 20.53 7.51
N ASP A 54 -37.53 19.91 6.80
CA ASP A 54 -37.43 19.54 5.42
C ASP A 54 -36.75 20.66 4.62
N ALA A 55 -35.51 20.43 4.27
CA ALA A 55 -34.86 21.06 3.15
C ALA A 55 -34.32 19.93 2.28
N GLU A 56 -35.18 19.52 1.36
CA GLU A 56 -34.76 18.75 0.19
C GLU A 56 -33.76 19.61 -0.60
N ASP A 57 -32.49 19.55 -0.22
CA ASP A 57 -31.40 19.95 -1.07
C ASP A 57 -30.99 18.70 -1.85
N ASP A 58 -31.59 18.55 -3.02
CA ASP A 58 -31.17 17.64 -4.09
C ASP A 58 -29.83 18.15 -4.66
N ASP A 59 -28.79 18.03 -3.84
CA ASP A 59 -27.41 18.03 -4.28
C ASP A 59 -26.96 16.57 -4.29
N THR A 60 -27.11 15.96 -5.45
CA THR A 60 -26.51 14.66 -5.77
C THR A 60 -24.99 14.78 -5.73
N ASP A 61 -24.43 15.04 -4.56
CA ASP A 61 -23.09 14.65 -4.21
C ASP A 61 -23.09 13.11 -4.10
N LYS A 62 -22.94 12.45 -5.25
CA LYS A 62 -22.58 11.04 -5.31
C LYS A 62 -21.24 10.93 -4.61
N LYS A 63 -21.27 10.84 -3.27
CA LYS A 63 -20.12 10.50 -2.46
C LYS A 63 -19.51 9.22 -3.03
N GLN A 64 -18.48 9.43 -3.82
CA GLN A 64 -17.75 8.41 -4.53
C GLN A 64 -17.25 7.38 -3.51
N ALA A 65 -17.71 6.15 -3.61
CA ALA A 65 -17.34 5.12 -2.64
C ALA A 65 -15.89 4.74 -2.83
N THR A 66 -15.06 4.94 -1.80
CA THR A 66 -13.68 4.47 -1.82
C THR A 66 -13.62 3.03 -1.29
N LYS A 67 -13.05 2.13 -2.08
CA LYS A 67 -12.71 0.76 -1.68
C LYS A 67 -11.22 0.63 -1.50
N GLN A 68 -10.80 -0.10 -0.47
CA GLN A 68 -9.39 -0.33 -0.20
C GLN A 68 -9.00 -1.76 -0.58
N ALA A 69 -7.84 -1.89 -1.19
CA ALA A 69 -7.09 -3.12 -1.38
C ALA A 69 -5.72 -3.00 -0.72
N GLU A 70 -5.19 -4.09 -0.22
CA GLU A 70 -3.84 -4.15 0.33
C GLU A 70 -2.87 -4.73 -0.69
N VAL A 71 -1.66 -4.21 -0.70
CA VAL A 71 -0.53 -4.75 -1.46
C VAL A 71 0.41 -5.37 -0.43
N ILE A 72 0.48 -6.71 -0.42
CA ILE A 72 1.38 -7.47 0.44
C ILE A 72 2.51 -8.08 -0.39
N ASP A 73 3.53 -8.64 0.25
CA ASP A 73 4.77 -9.10 -0.40
C ASP A 73 4.58 -10.05 -1.60
N THR A 74 3.44 -10.74 -1.70
CA THR A 74 3.22 -11.74 -2.76
C THR A 74 1.85 -11.65 -3.43
N ALA A 75 0.98 -10.73 -3.03
CA ALA A 75 -0.40 -10.66 -3.53
C ALA A 75 -1.05 -9.28 -3.34
N PHE A 76 -2.12 -9.05 -4.10
CA PHE A 76 -3.14 -8.03 -3.82
C PHE A 76 -4.28 -8.67 -3.03
N LEU A 77 -4.80 -7.96 -2.01
CA LEU A 77 -5.89 -8.43 -1.15
C LEU A 77 -7.01 -7.38 -1.03
N PRO A 78 -8.25 -7.72 -1.43
CA PRO A 78 -8.61 -8.94 -2.11
C PRO A 78 -8.03 -8.98 -3.53
N LYS A 79 -7.83 -10.17 -4.10
CA LYS A 79 -7.37 -10.34 -5.49
C LYS A 79 -8.40 -9.85 -6.51
N GLU A 80 -9.67 -10.04 -6.19
CA GLU A 80 -10.80 -9.61 -7.01
C GLU A 80 -11.65 -8.62 -6.23
N LEU A 81 -11.90 -7.46 -6.80
CA LEU A 81 -12.70 -6.39 -6.21
C LEU A 81 -13.88 -6.05 -7.13
N THR A 82 -15.07 -5.93 -6.56
CA THR A 82 -16.24 -5.44 -7.28
C THR A 82 -16.68 -4.10 -6.73
N ILE A 83 -16.85 -3.11 -7.59
CA ILE A 83 -17.26 -1.74 -7.29
C ILE A 83 -18.37 -1.29 -8.27
N THR A 84 -18.91 -0.09 -8.06
CA THR A 84 -19.80 0.60 -9.01
C THR A 84 -19.04 1.70 -9.74
N ALA A 85 -19.50 2.06 -10.93
CA ALA A 85 -18.96 3.19 -11.68
C ALA A 85 -18.98 4.48 -10.84
N GLY A 86 -17.94 5.30 -10.95
CA GLY A 86 -17.71 6.47 -10.12
C GLY A 86 -17.07 6.16 -8.76
N SER A 87 -16.60 4.95 -8.50
CA SER A 87 -15.89 4.59 -7.27
C SER A 87 -14.38 4.72 -7.42
N THR A 88 -13.71 5.03 -6.30
CA THR A 88 -12.25 5.03 -6.19
C THR A 88 -11.76 3.72 -5.58
N VAL A 89 -10.70 3.14 -6.11
CA VAL A 89 -9.94 2.08 -5.42
C VAL A 89 -8.62 2.67 -4.92
N MET A 90 -8.32 2.42 -3.65
CA MET A 90 -7.05 2.78 -3.03
C MET A 90 -6.29 1.50 -2.68
N TRP A 91 -5.11 1.34 -3.26
CA TRP A 91 -4.17 0.29 -2.91
C TRP A 91 -3.20 0.80 -1.85
N LYS A 92 -3.19 0.14 -0.70
CA LYS A 92 -2.28 0.44 0.42
C LYS A 92 -1.18 -0.58 0.48
N GLN A 93 0.07 -0.15 0.34
CA GLN A 93 1.23 -1.01 0.50
C GLN A 93 1.48 -1.30 1.98
N THR A 94 1.32 -2.56 2.38
CA THR A 94 1.51 -3.05 3.75
C THR A 94 2.62 -4.10 3.87
N GLY A 95 3.09 -4.63 2.73
CA GLY A 95 4.25 -5.51 2.65
C GLY A 95 5.58 -4.75 2.75
N ARG A 96 6.68 -5.49 2.88
CA ARG A 96 8.03 -4.92 2.97
C ARG A 96 8.74 -4.83 1.63
N GLN A 97 8.31 -5.60 0.65
CA GLN A 97 8.89 -5.56 -0.69
C GLN A 97 8.29 -4.41 -1.50
N ALA A 98 9.06 -3.89 -2.43
CA ALA A 98 8.61 -2.86 -3.35
C ALA A 98 7.63 -3.45 -4.38
N HIS A 99 6.55 -2.73 -4.66
CA HIS A 99 5.51 -3.15 -5.59
C HIS A 99 5.06 -2.03 -6.52
N SER A 100 4.32 -2.38 -7.57
CA SER A 100 3.51 -1.45 -8.36
C SER A 100 2.09 -1.97 -8.51
N VAL A 101 1.20 -1.08 -8.93
CA VAL A 101 -0.15 -1.37 -9.36
C VAL A 101 -0.30 -0.84 -10.77
N SER A 102 -0.23 -1.72 -11.76
CA SER A 102 -0.19 -1.33 -13.18
C SER A 102 -1.27 -2.08 -13.94
N SER A 103 -2.16 -1.36 -14.63
CA SER A 103 -3.19 -1.95 -15.50
C SER A 103 -2.56 -2.73 -16.63
N SER A 104 -3.15 -3.87 -16.98
CA SER A 104 -2.71 -4.69 -18.11
C SER A 104 -2.91 -3.99 -19.46
N ASP A 105 -3.93 -3.13 -19.56
CA ASP A 105 -4.27 -2.38 -20.76
C ASP A 105 -3.70 -0.95 -20.78
N GLY A 106 -3.08 -0.52 -19.67
CA GLY A 106 -2.42 0.77 -19.54
C GLY A 106 -3.32 1.91 -19.06
N ASP A 107 -4.52 1.62 -18.53
CA ASP A 107 -5.47 2.63 -18.06
C ASP A 107 -4.97 3.36 -16.81
N PHE A 108 -4.20 2.68 -15.97
CA PHE A 108 -3.58 3.26 -14.78
C PHE A 108 -2.23 2.62 -14.46
N ASP A 109 -1.39 3.37 -13.76
CA ASP A 109 -0.07 2.92 -13.33
C ASP A 109 0.39 3.72 -12.12
N SER A 110 0.72 3.04 -11.04
CA SER A 110 1.26 3.68 -9.84
C SER A 110 2.66 4.24 -10.04
N SER A 111 3.42 3.65 -10.96
CA SER A 111 4.76 4.12 -11.34
C SER A 111 5.28 3.39 -12.59
N SER A 112 5.52 4.15 -13.65
CA SER A 112 6.12 3.65 -14.89
C SER A 112 7.57 3.21 -14.71
N ASP A 113 8.26 3.77 -13.71
CA ASP A 113 9.69 3.56 -13.46
C ASP A 113 9.96 2.41 -12.49
N CYS A 114 8.89 1.83 -11.93
CA CYS A 114 9.01 0.68 -11.03
C CYS A 114 9.52 -0.56 -11.76
N SER A 115 10.68 -1.06 -11.32
CA SER A 115 11.26 -2.29 -11.84
C SER A 115 12.10 -2.98 -10.77
N ALA A 116 12.45 -4.26 -11.02
CA ALA A 116 13.34 -5.01 -10.13
C ALA A 116 14.77 -4.41 -10.04
N LEU A 117 15.16 -3.59 -11.01
CA LEU A 117 16.45 -2.91 -11.05
C LEU A 117 16.39 -1.51 -10.43
N GLU A 118 15.22 -0.90 -10.41
CA GLU A 118 14.95 0.44 -9.88
C GLU A 118 13.77 0.42 -8.91
N PRO A 119 13.94 -0.20 -7.73
CA PRO A 119 12.86 -0.36 -6.75
C PRO A 119 12.47 0.97 -6.07
N GLU A 120 13.31 2.00 -6.15
CA GLU A 120 13.03 3.33 -5.61
C GLU A 120 11.87 4.03 -6.34
N GLY A 121 11.59 3.64 -7.59
CA GLY A 121 10.42 4.09 -8.34
C GLY A 121 9.11 3.36 -7.98
N CYS A 122 9.14 2.42 -7.06
CA CYS A 122 7.99 1.60 -6.69
C CYS A 122 7.30 2.11 -5.42
N LEU A 123 6.11 1.54 -5.12
CA LEU A 123 5.46 1.73 -3.83
C LEU A 123 6.24 0.98 -2.75
N GLY A 124 6.71 1.69 -1.73
CA GLY A 124 7.32 1.17 -0.52
C GLY A 124 6.30 0.94 0.59
N GLU A 125 6.75 0.32 1.71
CA GLU A 125 5.89 0.09 2.89
C GLU A 125 5.28 1.42 3.38
N GLY A 126 3.95 1.44 3.50
CA GLY A 126 3.19 2.62 3.91
C GLY A 126 2.70 3.51 2.78
N ASP A 127 3.17 3.34 1.55
CA ASP A 127 2.70 4.11 0.40
C ASP A 127 1.28 3.70 -0.02
N SER A 128 0.65 4.56 -0.80
CA SER A 128 -0.68 4.29 -1.36
C SER A 128 -0.78 4.83 -2.78
N PHE A 129 -1.56 4.13 -3.59
CA PHE A 129 -1.96 4.57 -4.92
C PHE A 129 -3.49 4.53 -5.01
N SER A 130 -4.11 5.48 -5.70
CA SER A 130 -5.56 5.51 -5.92
C SER A 130 -5.88 5.76 -7.39
N HIS A 131 -6.97 5.15 -7.84
CA HIS A 131 -7.51 5.36 -9.18
C HIS A 131 -9.05 5.39 -9.14
N ASP A 132 -9.63 6.31 -9.93
CA ASP A 132 -11.07 6.48 -10.06
C ASP A 132 -11.57 5.67 -11.27
N PHE A 133 -12.65 4.90 -11.07
CA PHE A 133 -13.23 4.03 -12.09
C PHE A 133 -14.60 4.56 -12.51
N ASP A 134 -14.62 5.38 -13.54
CA ASP A 134 -15.85 6.04 -14.02
C ASP A 134 -16.67 5.15 -14.95
N GLU A 135 -16.05 4.23 -15.66
CA GLU A 135 -16.70 3.39 -16.67
C GLU A 135 -16.87 1.95 -16.18
N PRO A 136 -18.05 1.32 -16.47
CA PRO A 136 -18.24 -0.10 -16.24
C PRO A 136 -17.27 -0.94 -17.09
N GLY A 137 -16.67 -1.97 -16.47
CA GLY A 137 -15.69 -2.81 -17.15
C GLY A 137 -15.00 -3.79 -16.23
N THR A 138 -14.05 -4.52 -16.78
CA THR A 138 -13.12 -5.38 -16.03
C THR A 138 -11.71 -4.90 -16.29
N TYR A 139 -11.01 -4.58 -15.22
CA TYR A 139 -9.69 -3.99 -15.23
C TYR A 139 -8.71 -4.95 -14.55
N ASP A 140 -7.95 -5.66 -15.36
CA ASP A 140 -6.88 -6.53 -14.86
C ASP A 140 -5.62 -5.72 -14.59
N TYR A 141 -4.95 -6.02 -13.48
CA TYR A 141 -3.73 -5.31 -13.09
C TYR A 141 -2.70 -6.28 -12.50
N PHE A 142 -1.46 -5.85 -12.48
CA PHE A 142 -0.32 -6.63 -12.04
C PHE A 142 0.75 -5.78 -11.35
N CYS A 143 1.67 -6.44 -10.64
CA CYS A 143 2.90 -5.81 -10.14
C CYS A 143 4.04 -6.01 -11.14
N ARG A 144 4.67 -4.95 -11.62
CA ARG A 144 5.75 -4.99 -12.61
C ARG A 144 6.98 -5.82 -12.20
N ILE A 145 7.19 -5.99 -10.89
CA ILE A 145 8.31 -6.78 -10.36
C ILE A 145 7.95 -8.27 -10.24
N HIS A 146 6.70 -8.56 -9.82
CA HIS A 146 6.31 -9.90 -9.38
C HIS A 146 5.22 -10.55 -10.24
N GLY A 147 4.77 -9.89 -11.31
CA GLY A 147 3.72 -10.37 -12.21
C GLY A 147 3.91 -9.87 -13.65
N LEU A 148 3.02 -10.32 -14.52
CA LEU A 148 3.00 -9.97 -15.94
C LEU A 148 1.57 -9.59 -16.35
N PRO A 149 1.41 -8.79 -17.43
CA PRO A 149 0.10 -8.37 -17.91
C PRO A 149 -0.75 -9.53 -18.49
N ASP A 150 -0.16 -10.70 -18.70
CA ASP A 150 -0.86 -11.92 -19.16
C ASP A 150 -1.58 -12.67 -18.04
N GLY A 151 -1.59 -12.14 -16.81
CA GLY A 151 -2.23 -12.77 -15.65
C GLY A 151 -1.31 -13.68 -14.83
N THR A 152 -0.03 -13.77 -15.19
CA THR A 152 0.95 -14.58 -14.46
C THR A 152 1.52 -13.82 -13.26
N GLY A 153 1.68 -14.52 -12.12
CA GLY A 153 2.31 -14.00 -10.90
C GLY A 153 1.36 -13.14 -10.06
N MET A 154 1.88 -12.01 -9.55
CA MET A 154 1.13 -11.11 -8.69
C MET A 154 0.18 -10.22 -9.50
N THR A 155 -1.08 -10.62 -9.54
CA THR A 155 -2.15 -9.98 -10.33
C THR A 155 -3.42 -9.80 -9.52
N GLY A 156 -4.27 -8.88 -9.96
CA GLY A 156 -5.61 -8.65 -9.42
C GLY A 156 -6.57 -8.17 -10.49
N THR A 157 -7.85 -8.07 -10.13
CA THR A 157 -8.92 -7.65 -11.04
C THR A 157 -9.90 -6.73 -10.30
N VAL A 158 -10.24 -5.60 -10.92
CA VAL A 158 -11.35 -4.74 -10.50
C VAL A 158 -12.50 -4.90 -11.50
N THR A 159 -13.68 -5.31 -11.02
CA THR A 159 -14.90 -5.35 -11.80
C THR A 159 -15.78 -4.16 -11.44
N VAL A 160 -16.05 -3.29 -12.40
CA VAL A 160 -16.88 -2.10 -12.25
C VAL A 160 -18.26 -2.37 -12.84
N LYS A 161 -19.28 -2.24 -12.00
CA LYS A 161 -20.69 -2.38 -12.41
C LYS A 161 -21.27 -1.00 -12.72
N GLY A 162 -22.14 -0.94 -13.75
CA GLY A 162 -22.93 0.25 -14.09
C GLY A 162 -24.11 0.46 -13.16
#